data_ac383431a2852dd9554c3db1b2578589
#
_entry.id   ac383431a2852dd9554c3db1b2578589
#
_cell.length_a   1.000
_cell.length_b   1.000
_cell.length_c   1.000
_cell.angle_alpha   90.00
_cell.angle_beta   90.00
_cell.angle_gamma   90.00
#
_symmetry.space_group_name_H-M   'P 1'
#
loop_
_entity.id
_entity.type
_entity.pdbx_description
1 polymer ?
#
loop_
_entity_poly.entity_id
_entity_poly.type
_entity_poly.pdbx_seq_one_letter_code
_entity_poly.pdbx_strand_id
1 'polypeptide(L)'
;MVFKTRVDLFYKLVVAFIFLLFSFILYIIDFKKDTFGFCFTLGIQILIMLFFIGSALTTKFTISSTELICETFFWKKIIPLNSFRKVEKQTGLFAGWKISTAYKGVIIHYNKYDELLISPDREQIFISEINNRIQ
;
A
#
# COMPACT_ATOMS: atom_id res chain seq x y z
N MET A 1 5.21 -1.47 -18.78
CA MET A 1 4.83 -0.12 -18.31
C MET A 1 4.87 -0.07 -16.80
N VAL A 2 5.40 0.99 -16.19
CA VAL A 2 5.56 1.09 -14.73
C VAL A 2 4.67 2.19 -14.18
N PHE A 3 3.93 1.88 -13.12
CA PHE A 3 3.07 2.80 -12.37
C PHE A 3 3.56 2.87 -10.93
N LYS A 4 3.65 4.07 -10.38
CA LYS A 4 3.93 4.26 -8.95
C LYS A 4 2.64 4.14 -8.14
N THR A 5 2.78 3.89 -6.85
CA THR A 5 1.61 3.92 -5.96
C THR A 5 1.15 5.36 -5.74
N ARG A 6 -0.17 5.56 -5.66
CA ARG A 6 -0.77 6.83 -5.28
C ARG A 6 -0.85 6.94 -3.76
N VAL A 7 -0.34 8.03 -3.23
CA VAL A 7 -0.44 8.39 -1.81
C VAL A 7 -1.50 9.46 -1.67
N ASP A 8 -2.65 9.12 -1.11
CA ASP A 8 -3.75 10.06 -0.94
C ASP A 8 -3.74 10.75 0.45
N LEU A 9 -4.67 11.70 0.62
CA LEU A 9 -4.81 12.44 1.87
C LEU A 9 -5.14 11.51 3.05
N PHE A 10 -5.97 10.48 2.82
CA PHE A 10 -6.34 9.53 3.87
C PHE A 10 -5.12 8.79 4.43
N TYR A 11 -4.24 8.31 3.55
CA TYR A 11 -3.00 7.66 3.97
C TYR A 11 -2.10 8.61 4.79
N LYS A 12 -1.95 9.86 4.34
CA LYS A 12 -1.18 10.88 5.06
C LYS A 12 -1.77 11.18 6.44
N LEU A 13 -3.10 11.26 6.55
CA LEU A 13 -3.79 11.47 7.83
C LEU A 13 -3.60 10.29 8.78
N VAL A 14 -3.66 9.04 8.29
CA VAL A 14 -3.40 7.86 9.10
C VAL A 14 -1.98 7.86 9.64
N VAL A 15 -0.99 8.16 8.80
CA VAL A 15 0.42 8.25 9.21
C VAL A 15 0.62 9.36 10.23
N ALA A 16 0.04 10.54 10.02
CA ALA A 16 0.10 11.66 10.96
C ALA A 16 -0.56 11.31 12.30
N PHE A 17 -1.71 10.64 12.29
CA PHE A 17 -2.39 10.19 13.50
C PHE A 17 -1.54 9.22 14.31
N ILE A 18 -0.94 8.22 13.65
CA ILE A 18 -0.03 7.26 14.30
C ILE A 18 1.17 7.99 14.92
N PHE A 19 1.76 8.94 14.18
CA PHE A 19 2.87 9.74 14.68
C PHE A 19 2.49 10.54 15.93
N LEU A 20 1.35 11.23 15.92
CA LEU A 20 0.87 12.00 17.05
C LEU A 20 0.56 11.11 18.27
N LEU A 21 -0.03 9.93 18.04
CA LEU A 21 -0.34 8.98 19.11
C LEU A 21 0.92 8.50 19.82
N PHE A 22 1.95 8.10 19.08
CA PHE A 22 3.22 7.68 19.68
C PHE A 22 3.95 8.85 20.36
N SER A 23 3.90 10.05 19.78
CA SER A 23 4.48 11.25 20.39
C SER A 23 3.77 11.61 21.71
N PHE A 24 2.46 11.41 21.79
CA PHE A 24 1.69 11.59 23.03
C PHE A 24 2.09 10.56 24.10
N ILE A 25 2.29 9.29 23.71
CA ILE A 25 2.78 8.25 24.62
C ILE A 25 4.18 8.61 25.15
N LEU A 26 5.09 9.08 24.28
CA LEU A 26 6.43 9.53 24.68
C LEU A 26 6.38 10.71 25.64
N TYR A 27 5.39 11.64 25.47
CA TYR A 27 5.20 12.76 26.38
C TYR A 27 4.79 12.31 27.79
N ILE A 28 4.00 11.23 27.90
CA ILE A 28 3.56 10.69 29.20
C ILE A 28 4.71 9.92 29.90
N ILE A 29 5.58 9.26 29.14
CA ILE A 29 6.70 8.50 29.69
C ILE A 29 7.77 9.48 30.19
N ASP A 30 8.01 9.48 31.48
CA ASP A 30 9.09 10.27 32.08
C ASP A 30 10.43 9.58 31.80
N PHE A 31 11.24 10.18 30.94
CA PHE A 31 12.56 9.67 30.56
C PHE A 31 13.48 9.38 31.78
N LYS A 32 13.38 10.21 32.82
CA LYS A 32 14.20 10.03 34.04
C LYS A 32 13.77 8.84 34.88
N LYS A 33 12.48 8.49 34.85
CA LYS A 33 11.93 7.37 35.64
C LYS A 33 11.95 6.06 34.84
N ASP A 34 11.71 6.10 33.55
CA ASP A 34 11.67 4.92 32.68
C ASP A 34 12.40 5.16 31.37
N THR A 35 13.72 5.21 31.43
CA THR A 35 14.59 5.38 30.26
C THR A 35 14.42 4.25 29.25
N PHE A 36 14.24 3.01 29.73
CA PHE A 36 14.07 1.85 28.85
C PHE A 36 12.76 1.94 28.07
N GLY A 37 11.62 2.20 28.74
CA GLY A 37 10.32 2.36 28.09
C GLY A 37 10.31 3.49 27.08
N PHE A 38 10.96 4.62 27.42
CA PHE A 38 11.09 5.75 26.50
C PHE A 38 11.87 5.40 25.23
N CYS A 39 13.08 4.82 25.37
CA CYS A 39 13.90 4.43 24.22
C CYS A 39 13.24 3.35 23.36
N PHE A 40 12.56 2.39 23.99
CA PHE A 40 11.83 1.34 23.29
C PHE A 40 10.66 1.91 22.45
N THR A 41 9.86 2.79 23.04
CA THR A 41 8.74 3.44 22.35
C THR A 41 9.22 4.33 21.20
N LEU A 42 10.30 5.08 21.41
CA LEU A 42 10.92 5.89 20.37
C LEU A 42 11.44 5.04 19.22
N GLY A 43 12.10 3.91 19.52
CA GLY A 43 12.58 2.96 18.52
C GLY A 43 11.45 2.39 17.66
N ILE A 44 10.34 1.98 18.30
CA ILE A 44 9.15 1.51 17.59
C ILE A 44 8.55 2.61 16.70
N GLN A 45 8.44 3.84 17.20
CA GLN A 45 7.92 4.96 16.42
C GLN A 45 8.75 5.19 15.15
N ILE A 46 10.08 5.22 15.28
CA ILE A 46 10.99 5.39 14.13
C ILE A 46 10.80 4.24 13.13
N LEU A 47 10.74 3.01 13.59
CA LEU A 47 10.58 1.83 12.74
C LEU A 47 9.25 1.85 11.96
N ILE A 48 8.16 2.20 12.63
CA ILE A 48 6.84 2.35 12.00
C ILE A 48 6.87 3.45 10.94
N MET A 49 7.47 4.61 11.24
CA MET A 49 7.58 5.71 10.28
C MET A 49 8.40 5.31 9.05
N LEU A 50 9.54 4.64 9.24
CA LEU A 50 10.36 4.12 8.13
C LEU A 50 9.59 3.12 7.27
N PHE A 51 8.78 2.26 7.89
CA PHE A 51 7.93 1.31 7.16
C PHE A 51 6.90 2.02 6.28
N PHE A 52 6.16 3.00 6.81
CA PHE A 52 5.16 3.73 6.05
C PHE A 52 5.78 4.57 4.92
N ILE A 53 6.85 5.30 5.22
CA ILE A 53 7.57 6.10 4.21
C ILE A 53 8.18 5.18 3.15
N GLY A 54 8.85 4.10 3.56
CA GLY A 54 9.42 3.12 2.66
C GLY A 54 8.36 2.50 1.74
N SER A 55 7.22 2.07 2.28
CA SER A 55 6.10 1.54 1.48
C SER A 55 5.61 2.55 0.45
N ALA A 56 5.41 3.81 0.85
CA ALA A 56 4.94 4.86 -0.06
C ALA A 56 5.91 5.16 -1.20
N LEU A 57 7.21 5.11 -0.94
CA LEU A 57 8.25 5.44 -1.92
C LEU A 57 8.61 4.28 -2.84
N THR A 58 8.55 3.04 -2.34
CA THR A 58 9.05 1.86 -3.07
C THR A 58 7.96 1.08 -3.79
N THR A 59 6.68 1.25 -3.41
CA THR A 59 5.59 0.50 -4.04
C THR A 59 5.40 0.95 -5.48
N LYS A 60 5.49 -0.02 -6.39
CA LYS A 60 5.30 0.17 -7.84
C LYS A 60 4.60 -1.04 -8.46
N PHE A 61 3.90 -0.78 -9.56
CA PHE A 61 3.17 -1.77 -10.32
C PHE A 61 3.71 -1.79 -11.75
N THR A 62 4.26 -2.91 -12.17
CA THR A 62 4.84 -3.06 -13.51
C THR A 62 3.99 -4.01 -14.33
N ILE A 63 3.43 -3.52 -15.45
CA ILE A 63 2.72 -4.34 -16.43
C ILE A 63 3.75 -4.79 -17.48
N SER A 64 4.02 -6.10 -17.50
CA SER A 64 4.80 -6.77 -18.54
C SER A 64 3.88 -7.27 -19.67
N SER A 65 4.42 -7.94 -20.67
CA SER A 65 3.64 -8.56 -21.77
C SER A 65 2.72 -9.68 -21.27
N THR A 66 3.14 -10.41 -20.23
CA THR A 66 2.47 -11.64 -19.75
C THR A 66 2.04 -11.59 -18.30
N GLU A 67 2.51 -10.61 -17.52
CA GLU A 67 2.31 -10.60 -16.08
C GLU A 67 2.21 -9.17 -15.49
N LEU A 68 1.53 -9.05 -14.36
CA LEU A 68 1.54 -7.88 -13.50
C LEU A 68 2.47 -8.15 -12.31
N ILE A 69 3.44 -7.28 -12.13
CA ILE A 69 4.40 -7.34 -11.03
C ILE A 69 4.07 -6.22 -10.05
N CYS A 70 3.68 -6.57 -8.83
CA CYS A 70 3.46 -5.64 -7.73
C CYS A 70 4.64 -5.73 -6.77
N GLU A 71 5.41 -4.66 -6.65
CA GLU A 71 6.57 -4.59 -5.74
C GLU A 71 6.32 -3.55 -4.66
N THR A 72 6.68 -3.89 -3.42
CA THR A 72 6.70 -2.98 -2.27
C THR A 72 7.97 -3.22 -1.47
N PHE A 73 8.20 -2.44 -0.41
CA PHE A 73 9.45 -2.41 0.35
C PHE A 73 9.99 -3.80 0.76
N PHE A 74 9.12 -4.74 1.17
CA PHE A 74 9.52 -6.08 1.63
C PHE A 74 9.02 -7.21 0.75
N TRP A 75 8.26 -6.89 -0.31
CA TRP A 75 7.46 -7.93 -0.92
C TRP A 75 7.19 -7.70 -2.40
N LYS A 76 7.21 -8.80 -3.15
CA LYS A 76 6.94 -8.83 -4.58
C LYS A 76 5.89 -9.90 -4.87
N LYS A 77 4.83 -9.52 -5.59
CA LYS A 77 3.83 -10.44 -6.11
C LYS A 77 3.79 -10.37 -7.63
N ILE A 78 3.79 -11.53 -8.26
CA ILE A 78 3.68 -11.69 -9.70
C ILE A 78 2.35 -12.37 -9.99
N ILE A 79 1.54 -11.78 -10.86
CA ILE A 79 0.23 -12.31 -11.25
C ILE A 79 0.19 -12.40 -12.77
N PRO A 80 0.04 -13.60 -13.35
CA PRO A 80 -0.07 -13.78 -14.79
C PRO A 80 -1.34 -13.08 -15.34
N LEU A 81 -1.22 -12.34 -16.44
CA LEU A 81 -2.35 -11.64 -17.06
C LEU A 81 -3.44 -12.59 -17.55
N ASN A 82 -3.08 -13.82 -17.95
CA ASN A 82 -4.04 -14.84 -18.34
C ASN A 82 -4.94 -15.34 -17.22
N SER A 83 -4.57 -15.07 -15.95
CA SER A 83 -5.41 -15.39 -14.78
C SER A 83 -6.43 -14.31 -14.45
N PHE A 84 -6.36 -13.14 -15.10
CA PHE A 84 -7.25 -12.02 -14.83
C PHE A 84 -8.65 -12.30 -15.38
N ARG A 85 -9.64 -11.96 -14.58
CA ARG A 85 -11.07 -12.09 -14.94
C ARG A 85 -11.71 -10.73 -15.17
N LYS A 86 -11.42 -9.79 -14.31
CA LYS A 86 -12.02 -8.45 -14.33
C LYS A 86 -11.10 -7.47 -13.61
N VAL A 87 -11.05 -6.26 -14.11
CA VAL A 87 -10.38 -5.13 -13.45
C VAL A 87 -11.39 -3.99 -13.35
N GLU A 88 -11.59 -3.50 -12.14
CA GLU A 88 -12.58 -2.45 -11.89
C GLU A 88 -12.09 -1.44 -10.85
N LYS A 89 -12.66 -0.24 -10.91
CA LYS A 89 -12.40 0.78 -9.90
C LYS A 89 -13.18 0.45 -8.64
N GLN A 90 -12.53 0.57 -7.48
CA GLN A 90 -13.19 0.37 -6.20
C GLN A 90 -14.29 1.41 -5.96
N THR A 91 -15.51 0.94 -5.72
CA THR A 91 -16.67 1.79 -5.40
C THR A 91 -17.12 1.68 -3.95
N GLY A 92 -16.79 0.59 -3.26
CA GLY A 92 -17.22 0.28 -1.90
C GLY A 92 -16.09 -0.15 -0.96
N LEU A 93 -16.46 -0.79 0.13
CA LEU A 93 -15.51 -1.42 1.05
C LEU A 93 -14.89 -2.65 0.37
N PHE A 94 -13.63 -2.86 0.63
CA PHE A 94 -12.86 -3.98 0.10
C PHE A 94 -12.35 -4.86 1.25
N ALA A 95 -12.62 -6.15 1.17
CA ALA A 95 -12.12 -7.16 2.10
C ALA A 95 -11.30 -8.19 1.33
N GLY A 96 -9.99 -7.98 1.23
CA GLY A 96 -9.08 -8.86 0.50
C GLY A 96 -7.63 -8.41 0.60
N TRP A 97 -6.76 -8.95 -0.24
CA TRP A 97 -5.36 -8.54 -0.29
C TRP A 97 -5.23 -7.10 -0.81
N LYS A 98 -4.56 -6.26 -0.03
CA LYS A 98 -4.39 -4.84 -0.34
C LYS A 98 -2.91 -4.48 -0.44
N ILE A 99 -2.50 -3.99 -1.61
CA ILE A 99 -1.21 -3.35 -1.84
C ILE A 99 -1.49 -1.91 -2.26
N SER A 100 -1.89 -1.09 -1.31
CA SER A 100 -2.35 0.26 -1.60
C SER A 100 -1.97 1.22 -0.49
N THR A 101 -1.47 2.38 -0.87
CA THR A 101 -1.23 3.55 -0.02
C THR A 101 -2.33 4.60 -0.18
N ALA A 102 -3.49 4.21 -0.72
CA ALA A 102 -4.67 5.04 -0.88
C ALA A 102 -5.91 4.35 -0.33
N TYR A 103 -6.92 5.13 0.05
CA TYR A 103 -8.19 4.61 0.56
C TYR A 103 -8.96 3.82 -0.52
N LYS A 104 -9.01 4.37 -1.73
CA LYS A 104 -9.64 3.74 -2.91
C LYS A 104 -8.58 3.42 -3.97
N GLY A 105 -8.81 2.39 -4.75
CA GLY A 105 -7.92 1.96 -5.81
C GLY A 105 -8.62 1.15 -6.88
N VAL A 106 -7.86 0.28 -7.51
CA VAL A 106 -8.29 -0.63 -8.56
C VAL A 106 -8.32 -2.04 -7.99
N ILE A 107 -9.45 -2.72 -8.15
CA ILE A 107 -9.63 -4.12 -7.75
C ILE A 107 -9.34 -4.99 -8.97
N ILE A 108 -8.44 -5.93 -8.80
CA ILE A 108 -8.09 -6.94 -9.80
C ILE A 108 -8.65 -8.27 -9.32
N HIS A 109 -9.59 -8.82 -10.07
CA HIS A 109 -10.10 -10.18 -9.86
C HIS A 109 -9.28 -11.13 -10.73
N TYR A 110 -8.62 -12.08 -10.10
CA TYR A 110 -7.76 -13.06 -10.78
C TYR A 110 -8.00 -14.46 -10.22
N ASN A 111 -7.54 -15.49 -10.91
CA ASN A 111 -7.86 -16.87 -10.59
C ASN A 111 -9.38 -17.09 -10.44
N LYS A 112 -9.79 -18.02 -9.58
CA LYS A 112 -11.21 -18.34 -9.37
C LYS A 112 -11.91 -17.39 -8.38
N TYR A 113 -11.21 -17.00 -7.31
CA TYR A 113 -11.79 -16.22 -6.19
C TYR A 113 -10.83 -15.19 -5.60
N ASP A 114 -9.67 -14.99 -6.23
CA ASP A 114 -8.66 -14.08 -5.68
C ASP A 114 -8.94 -12.64 -6.10
N GLU A 115 -8.74 -11.73 -5.15
CA GLU A 115 -8.89 -10.30 -5.36
C GLU A 115 -7.68 -9.55 -4.81
N LEU A 116 -7.22 -8.56 -5.53
CA LEU A 116 -6.14 -7.68 -5.13
C LEU A 116 -6.54 -6.23 -5.34
N LEU A 117 -6.45 -5.43 -4.29
CA LEU A 117 -6.60 -3.98 -4.37
C LEU A 117 -5.24 -3.32 -4.47
N ILE A 118 -5.06 -2.52 -5.50
CA ILE A 118 -3.87 -1.70 -5.73
C ILE A 118 -4.25 -0.24 -5.97
N SER A 119 -3.31 0.68 -5.80
CA SER A 119 -3.53 2.12 -6.02
C SER A 119 -2.50 2.71 -6.98
N PRO A 120 -2.59 2.44 -8.28
CA PRO A 120 -1.69 3.06 -9.26
C PRO A 120 -1.94 4.58 -9.34
N ASP A 121 -0.91 5.35 -9.63
CA ASP A 121 -0.98 6.81 -9.78
C ASP A 121 -1.90 7.26 -10.92
N ARG A 122 -2.01 6.47 -11.99
CA ARG A 122 -2.81 6.73 -13.18
C ARG A 122 -3.83 5.61 -13.40
N GLU A 123 -4.87 5.56 -12.56
CA GLU A 123 -5.85 4.47 -12.52
C GLU A 123 -6.50 4.15 -13.87
N GLN A 124 -6.95 5.19 -14.59
CA GLN A 124 -7.64 5.01 -15.89
C GLN A 124 -6.73 4.42 -16.95
N ILE A 125 -5.48 4.91 -17.03
CA ILE A 125 -4.48 4.39 -17.96
C ILE A 125 -4.11 2.95 -17.58
N PHE A 126 -3.98 2.67 -16.29
CA PHE A 126 -3.70 1.32 -15.79
C PHE A 126 -4.81 0.34 -16.18
N ILE A 127 -6.08 0.70 -15.95
CA ILE A 127 -7.23 -0.15 -16.29
C ILE A 127 -7.32 -0.37 -17.81
N SER A 128 -7.15 0.69 -18.62
CA SER A 128 -7.19 0.56 -20.07
C SER A 128 -6.05 -0.32 -20.62
N GLU A 129 -4.85 -0.17 -20.09
CA GLU A 129 -3.67 -0.97 -20.47
C GLU A 129 -3.86 -2.45 -20.17
N ILE A 130 -4.41 -2.78 -19.00
CA ILE A 130 -4.70 -4.17 -18.67
C ILE A 130 -5.82 -4.72 -19.55
N ASN A 131 -6.93 -3.99 -19.72
CA ASN A 131 -8.04 -4.46 -20.54
C ASN A 131 -7.62 -4.73 -21.99
N ASN A 132 -6.73 -3.91 -22.55
CA ASN A 132 -6.18 -4.11 -23.89
C ASN A 132 -5.30 -5.38 -24.00
N ARG A 133 -4.78 -5.90 -22.89
CA ARG A 133 -3.91 -7.09 -22.87
C ARG A 133 -4.66 -8.37 -22.50
N ILE A 134 -5.82 -8.26 -21.89
CA ILE A 134 -6.66 -9.40 -21.52
C ILE A 134 -7.59 -9.81 -22.69
N GLN A 135 -7.91 -8.87 -23.59
CA GLN A 135 -8.66 -9.13 -24.83
C GLN A 135 -7.77 -9.83 -25.87
#